data_a26015cbf2618522e7ea870042427d4e
#
_entry.id   a26015cbf2618522e7ea870042427d4e
#
_cell.length_a   1.000
_cell.length_b   1.000
_cell.length_c   1.000
_cell.angle_alpha   90.00
_cell.angle_beta   90.00
_cell.angle_gamma   90.00
#
_symmetry.space_group_name_H-M   'P 1'
#
loop_
_entity.id
_entity.type
_entity.pdbx_description
1 polymer ?
#
loop_
_entity_poly.entity_id
_entity_poly.type
_entity_poly.pdbx_seq_one_letter_code
_entity_poly.pdbx_strand_id
1 'polypeptide(L)'
;MAMHYPHPQACFDLHLHTHWSYDATASVKQYFQEAQRLQLRAIAITEHQTMDSWEDIQEAARQFPQVRYIPSAEMTVTCSIGSVDLVCLNLPVPTPPELEAVFARYRKWQCDYGDMLSAFYVKEGVPADREFRQTLLQMYRPRKCIEKQGITHVQNGIWRKTLLLNGWIKSQDEFIRLEKKRWDEGYRIPYPEAEGVLPLIRKLGGVVFIAHP
;
A
#
# COMPACT_ATOMS: atom_id res chain seq x y z
N MET A 1 26.49 -7.65 -19.02
CA MET A 1 27.38 -7.89 -17.84
C MET A 1 26.49 -8.35 -16.70
N ALA A 2 26.55 -9.61 -16.27
CA ALA A 2 25.78 -10.08 -15.13
C ALA A 2 26.38 -9.45 -13.84
N MET A 3 25.56 -8.73 -13.07
CA MET A 3 25.99 -8.24 -11.76
C MET A 3 26.26 -9.44 -10.86
N HIS A 4 27.50 -9.56 -10.42
CA HIS A 4 27.88 -10.61 -9.46
C HIS A 4 27.50 -10.15 -8.06
N TYR A 5 26.41 -10.72 -7.51
CA TYR A 5 26.03 -10.46 -6.12
C TYR A 5 26.90 -11.32 -5.20
N PRO A 6 27.70 -10.74 -4.30
CA PRO A 6 28.64 -11.48 -3.43
C PRO A 6 27.98 -12.22 -2.27
N HIS A 7 26.64 -12.17 -2.15
CA HIS A 7 25.87 -12.82 -1.08
C HIS A 7 25.03 -13.99 -1.63
N PRO A 8 24.77 -15.02 -0.82
CA PRO A 8 23.86 -16.08 -1.23
C PRO A 8 22.53 -15.46 -1.69
N GLN A 9 22.07 -15.85 -2.88
CA GLN A 9 20.85 -15.31 -3.45
C GLN A 9 19.67 -15.63 -2.52
N ALA A 10 18.84 -14.63 -2.23
CA ALA A 10 17.58 -14.84 -1.55
C ALA A 10 16.73 -15.85 -2.33
N CYS A 11 16.10 -16.79 -1.62
CA CYS A 11 15.21 -17.76 -2.24
C CYS A 11 13.75 -17.30 -2.29
N PHE A 12 13.42 -16.19 -1.65
CA PHE A 12 12.07 -15.64 -1.54
C PHE A 12 12.11 -14.13 -1.29
N ASP A 13 11.03 -13.46 -1.66
CA ASP A 13 10.75 -12.08 -1.28
C ASP A 13 9.31 -12.02 -0.75
N LEU A 14 9.13 -11.61 0.49
CA LEU A 14 7.86 -11.70 1.20
C LEU A 14 7.24 -10.33 1.54
N HIS A 15 7.74 -9.25 0.92
CA HIS A 15 7.19 -7.92 1.14
C HIS A 15 7.29 -7.08 -0.14
N LEU A 16 6.25 -7.16 -0.96
CA LEU A 16 6.18 -6.50 -2.27
C LEU A 16 4.86 -5.73 -2.41
N HIS A 17 4.92 -4.56 -3.07
CA HIS A 17 3.75 -3.75 -3.39
C HIS A 17 3.62 -3.53 -4.88
N THR A 18 2.41 -3.61 -5.40
CA THR A 18 2.11 -3.33 -6.81
C THR A 18 1.26 -2.06 -6.95
N HIS A 19 0.86 -1.75 -8.16
CA HIS A 19 -0.06 -0.64 -8.45
C HIS A 19 -1.44 -0.77 -7.76
N TRP A 20 -1.72 -1.88 -7.09
CA TRP A 20 -2.88 -2.04 -6.21
C TRP A 20 -2.69 -1.31 -4.87
N SER A 21 -1.46 -1.07 -4.44
CA SER A 21 -1.11 -0.17 -3.34
C SER A 21 -1.04 1.28 -3.81
N TYR A 22 -1.27 2.22 -2.89
CA TYR A 22 -1.29 3.66 -3.20
C TYR A 22 0.10 4.28 -3.46
N ASP A 23 1.16 3.54 -3.22
CA ASP A 23 2.55 4.00 -3.21
C ASP A 23 3.46 3.25 -4.19
N ALA A 24 2.92 2.30 -4.96
CA ALA A 24 3.69 1.52 -5.90
C ALA A 24 3.12 1.55 -7.32
N THR A 25 3.96 1.29 -8.32
CA THR A 25 3.63 1.39 -9.75
C THR A 25 3.86 0.10 -10.53
N ALA A 26 4.63 -0.86 -9.97
CA ALA A 26 4.90 -2.13 -10.62
C ALA A 26 3.62 -2.98 -10.73
N SER A 27 3.49 -3.73 -11.82
CA SER A 27 2.41 -4.70 -11.95
C SER A 27 2.74 -6.02 -11.27
N VAL A 28 1.73 -6.79 -10.91
CA VAL A 28 1.87 -8.17 -10.41
C VAL A 28 2.73 -9.00 -11.36
N LYS A 29 2.46 -8.93 -12.66
CA LYS A 29 3.21 -9.68 -13.69
C LYS A 29 4.70 -9.35 -13.67
N GLN A 30 5.08 -8.09 -13.49
CA GLN A 30 6.50 -7.70 -13.41
C GLN A 30 7.21 -8.37 -12.23
N TYR A 31 6.57 -8.49 -11.07
CA TYR A 31 7.17 -9.21 -9.93
C TYR A 31 7.32 -10.70 -10.18
N PHE A 32 6.37 -11.35 -10.83
CA PHE A 32 6.52 -12.75 -11.21
C PHE A 32 7.63 -12.97 -12.25
N GLN A 33 7.74 -12.08 -13.23
CA GLN A 33 8.84 -12.10 -14.22
C GLN A 33 10.20 -11.94 -13.53
N GLU A 34 10.30 -10.99 -12.61
CA GLU A 34 11.55 -10.72 -11.90
C GLU A 34 11.89 -11.84 -10.92
N ALA A 35 10.90 -12.41 -10.23
CA ALA A 35 11.08 -13.58 -9.37
C ALA A 35 11.60 -14.78 -10.16
N GLN A 36 11.07 -15.03 -11.37
CA GLN A 36 11.60 -16.06 -12.26
C GLN A 36 13.04 -15.77 -12.69
N ARG A 37 13.34 -14.53 -13.09
CA ARG A 37 14.69 -14.10 -13.51
C ARG A 37 15.70 -14.26 -12.38
N LEU A 38 15.31 -13.95 -11.16
CA LEU A 38 16.13 -14.06 -9.94
C LEU A 38 16.12 -15.46 -9.33
N GLN A 39 15.38 -16.41 -9.91
CA GLN A 39 15.22 -17.77 -9.41
C GLN A 39 14.66 -17.84 -7.98
N LEU A 40 13.80 -16.87 -7.62
CA LEU A 40 13.06 -16.94 -6.36
C LEU A 40 12.04 -18.09 -6.42
N ARG A 41 11.97 -18.86 -5.34
CA ARG A 41 11.03 -20.00 -5.21
C ARG A 41 9.66 -19.54 -4.72
N ALA A 42 9.60 -18.43 -3.99
CA ALA A 42 8.37 -17.89 -3.44
C ALA A 42 8.41 -16.37 -3.37
N ILE A 43 7.24 -15.75 -3.58
CA ILE A 43 7.01 -14.32 -3.35
C ILE A 43 5.72 -14.12 -2.58
N ALA A 44 5.62 -12.99 -1.85
CA ALA A 44 4.38 -12.49 -1.28
C ALA A 44 4.19 -11.03 -1.71
N ILE A 45 3.06 -10.75 -2.36
CA ILE A 45 2.63 -9.40 -2.71
C ILE A 45 1.71 -8.95 -1.58
N THR A 46 2.20 -8.02 -0.78
CA THR A 46 1.61 -7.57 0.48
C THR A 46 1.01 -6.19 0.31
N GLU A 47 -0.05 -6.10 -0.50
CA GLU A 47 -0.69 -4.81 -0.76
C GLU A 47 -1.16 -4.15 0.53
N HIS A 48 -1.10 -2.82 0.57
CA HIS A 48 -1.56 -2.04 1.71
C HIS A 48 -3.06 -2.25 1.97
N GLN A 49 -3.37 -3.00 3.03
CA GLN A 49 -4.69 -3.25 3.61
C GLN A 49 -5.72 -3.85 2.63
N THR A 50 -5.26 -4.67 1.67
CA THR A 50 -6.13 -5.31 0.69
C THR A 50 -5.51 -6.57 0.08
N MET A 51 -6.35 -7.40 -0.51
CA MET A 51 -5.97 -8.50 -1.42
C MET A 51 -6.61 -8.33 -2.81
N ASP A 52 -6.94 -7.10 -3.21
CA ASP A 52 -7.61 -6.80 -4.48
C ASP A 52 -6.77 -7.20 -5.72
N SER A 53 -5.46 -7.39 -5.57
CA SER A 53 -4.56 -7.89 -6.62
C SER A 53 -4.73 -9.40 -6.94
N TRP A 54 -5.63 -10.11 -6.24
CA TRP A 54 -5.72 -11.57 -6.32
C TRP A 54 -5.97 -12.11 -7.73
N GLU A 55 -6.83 -11.49 -8.53
CA GLU A 55 -7.10 -11.91 -9.91
C GLU A 55 -5.84 -11.77 -10.80
N ASP A 56 -5.12 -10.67 -10.67
CA ASP A 56 -3.86 -10.43 -11.39
C ASP A 56 -2.79 -11.45 -10.95
N ILE A 57 -2.78 -11.83 -9.67
CA ILE A 57 -1.86 -12.83 -9.13
C ILE A 57 -2.17 -14.22 -9.71
N GLN A 58 -3.44 -14.62 -9.76
CA GLN A 58 -3.84 -15.90 -10.35
C GLN A 58 -3.45 -15.97 -11.84
N GLU A 59 -3.61 -14.88 -12.58
CA GLU A 59 -3.21 -14.83 -13.98
C GLU A 59 -1.68 -14.93 -14.14
N ALA A 60 -0.93 -14.20 -13.32
CA ALA A 60 0.53 -14.29 -13.34
C ALA A 60 1.04 -15.67 -12.91
N ALA A 61 0.45 -16.27 -11.87
CA ALA A 61 0.84 -17.61 -11.39
C ALA A 61 0.65 -18.71 -12.46
N ARG A 62 -0.38 -18.58 -13.32
CA ARG A 62 -0.54 -19.49 -14.47
C ARG A 62 0.59 -19.36 -15.49
N GLN A 63 1.11 -18.13 -15.68
CA GLN A 63 2.20 -17.86 -16.63
C GLN A 63 3.59 -18.22 -16.06
N PHE A 64 3.74 -18.21 -14.75
CA PHE A 64 5.01 -18.44 -14.02
C PHE A 64 4.87 -19.54 -12.94
N PRO A 65 4.55 -20.79 -13.31
CA PRO A 65 4.18 -21.85 -12.35
C PRO A 65 5.32 -22.30 -11.43
N GLN A 66 6.57 -21.94 -11.72
CA GLN A 66 7.73 -22.21 -10.89
C GLN A 66 7.87 -21.23 -9.70
N VAL A 67 7.17 -20.08 -9.73
CA VAL A 67 7.18 -19.09 -8.66
C VAL A 67 5.97 -19.33 -7.76
N ARG A 68 6.21 -19.82 -6.55
CA ARG A 68 5.15 -19.98 -5.54
C ARG A 68 4.71 -18.61 -5.04
N TYR A 69 3.41 -18.38 -5.00
CA TYR A 69 2.82 -17.23 -4.36
C TYR A 69 2.27 -17.59 -2.98
N ILE A 70 2.49 -16.70 -2.00
CA ILE A 70 1.92 -16.80 -0.64
C ILE A 70 0.86 -15.70 -0.51
N PRO A 71 -0.44 -16.06 -0.35
CA PRO A 71 -1.51 -15.06 -0.16
C PRO A 71 -1.24 -14.18 1.06
N SER A 72 -1.31 -12.87 0.89
CA SER A 72 -0.79 -11.93 1.88
C SER A 72 -1.36 -10.52 1.73
N ALA A 73 -1.22 -9.72 2.77
CA ALA A 73 -1.45 -8.28 2.78
C ALA A 73 -0.55 -7.62 3.84
N GLU A 74 -0.23 -6.36 3.68
CA GLU A 74 0.31 -5.54 4.76
C GLU A 74 -0.81 -4.76 5.44
N MET A 75 -0.83 -4.80 6.78
CA MET A 75 -1.89 -4.20 7.60
C MET A 75 -1.27 -3.21 8.58
N THR A 76 -1.52 -1.91 8.41
CA THR A 76 -1.13 -0.92 9.42
C THR A 76 -2.14 -0.90 10.56
N VAL A 77 -1.69 -1.03 11.79
CA VAL A 77 -2.54 -1.02 12.99
C VAL A 77 -2.06 0.00 13.99
N THR A 78 -3.00 0.54 14.78
CA THR A 78 -2.69 1.37 15.94
C THR A 78 -2.54 0.48 17.18
N CYS A 79 -1.55 0.77 18.00
CA CYS A 79 -1.33 0.10 19.30
C CYS A 79 -0.73 1.10 20.31
N SER A 80 -0.43 0.65 21.53
CA SER A 80 0.05 1.50 22.62
C SER A 80 1.35 2.26 22.33
N ILE A 81 2.16 1.79 21.38
CA ILE A 81 3.43 2.43 20.98
C ILE A 81 3.30 3.27 19.69
N GLY A 82 2.11 3.38 19.11
CA GLY A 82 1.84 4.10 17.86
C GLY A 82 1.31 3.20 16.76
N SER A 83 1.55 3.57 15.50
CA SER A 83 1.18 2.74 14.35
C SER A 83 2.31 1.78 13.98
N VAL A 84 1.94 0.54 13.65
CA VAL A 84 2.86 -0.53 13.24
C VAL A 84 2.34 -1.18 11.97
N ASP A 85 3.24 -1.42 11.01
CA ASP A 85 2.94 -2.17 9.80
C ASP A 85 3.20 -3.67 10.03
N LEU A 86 2.24 -4.48 9.64
CA LEU A 86 2.22 -5.92 9.83
C LEU A 86 2.16 -6.63 8.49
N VAL A 87 3.18 -7.37 8.13
CA VAL A 87 3.15 -8.32 7.02
C VAL A 87 2.37 -9.55 7.47
N CYS A 88 1.19 -9.76 6.87
CA CYS A 88 0.30 -10.88 7.15
C CYS A 88 0.39 -11.88 6.00
N LEU A 89 0.97 -13.05 6.25
CA LEU A 89 1.15 -14.13 5.26
C LEU A 89 0.16 -15.26 5.48
N ASN A 90 -0.04 -16.08 4.44
CA ASN A 90 -0.91 -17.25 4.45
C ASN A 90 -2.37 -16.90 4.75
N LEU A 91 -2.84 -15.78 4.20
CA LEU A 91 -4.24 -15.39 4.31
C LEU A 91 -5.13 -16.32 3.46
N PRO A 92 -6.36 -16.62 3.91
CA PRO A 92 -7.24 -17.53 3.16
C PRO A 92 -7.72 -16.91 1.85
N VAL A 93 -7.79 -17.73 0.81
CA VAL A 93 -8.38 -17.41 -0.48
C VAL A 93 -9.37 -18.53 -0.86
N PRO A 94 -10.63 -18.20 -1.20
CA PRO A 94 -11.18 -16.84 -1.26
C PRO A 94 -11.21 -16.15 0.10
N THR A 95 -11.16 -14.81 0.08
CA THR A 95 -11.20 -13.98 1.30
C THR A 95 -12.52 -14.20 2.04
N PRO A 96 -12.51 -14.62 3.32
CA PRO A 96 -13.74 -14.82 4.07
C PRO A 96 -14.41 -13.50 4.46
N PRO A 97 -15.74 -13.47 4.71
CA PRO A 97 -16.49 -12.24 4.95
C PRO A 97 -15.96 -11.38 6.10
N GLU A 98 -15.46 -12.01 7.18
CA GLU A 98 -14.89 -11.28 8.32
C GLU A 98 -13.58 -10.56 7.98
N LEU A 99 -12.74 -11.12 7.12
CA LEU A 99 -11.51 -10.47 6.64
C LEU A 99 -11.85 -9.39 5.61
N GLU A 100 -12.81 -9.65 4.73
CA GLU A 100 -13.31 -8.64 3.79
C GLU A 100 -13.90 -7.43 4.50
N ALA A 101 -14.59 -7.62 5.62
CA ALA A 101 -15.09 -6.51 6.45
C ALA A 101 -13.95 -5.66 7.04
N VAL A 102 -12.80 -6.27 7.36
CA VAL A 102 -11.60 -5.54 7.76
C VAL A 102 -11.04 -4.73 6.58
N PHE A 103 -10.87 -5.34 5.42
CA PHE A 103 -10.40 -4.63 4.22
C PHE A 103 -11.33 -3.48 3.81
N ALA A 104 -12.65 -3.66 3.92
CA ALA A 104 -13.62 -2.60 3.64
C ALA A 104 -13.45 -1.39 4.58
N ARG A 105 -13.14 -1.60 5.88
CA ARG A 105 -12.82 -0.51 6.81
C ARG A 105 -11.55 0.24 6.40
N TYR A 106 -10.53 -0.48 5.94
CA TYR A 106 -9.29 0.15 5.45
C TYR A 106 -9.50 0.92 4.15
N ARG A 107 -10.29 0.39 3.19
CA ARG A 107 -10.64 1.13 1.97
C ARG A 107 -11.34 2.46 2.31
N LYS A 108 -12.30 2.40 3.24
CA LYS A 108 -12.93 3.62 3.73
C LYS A 108 -11.92 4.57 4.36
N TRP A 109 -11.06 4.06 5.24
CA TRP A 109 -10.00 4.84 5.87
C TRP A 109 -9.09 5.53 4.83
N GLN A 110 -8.66 4.82 3.80
CA GLN A 110 -7.80 5.37 2.74
C GLN A 110 -8.50 6.50 1.96
N CYS A 111 -9.79 6.39 1.71
CA CYS A 111 -10.58 7.44 1.06
C CYS A 111 -10.78 8.66 1.98
N ASP A 112 -11.19 8.43 3.22
CA ASP A 112 -11.40 9.48 4.23
C ASP A 112 -10.10 10.25 4.51
N TYR A 113 -8.98 9.53 4.61
CA TYR A 113 -7.66 10.14 4.80
C TYR A 113 -7.26 11.00 3.59
N GLY A 114 -7.53 10.51 2.39
CA GLY A 114 -7.33 11.30 1.17
C GLY A 114 -8.20 12.57 1.14
N ASP A 115 -9.47 12.48 1.49
CA ASP A 115 -10.38 13.64 1.54
C ASP A 115 -9.93 14.65 2.61
N MET A 116 -9.48 14.17 3.76
CA MET A 116 -8.89 15.00 4.81
C MET A 116 -7.64 15.75 4.34
N LEU A 117 -6.72 15.06 3.64
CA LEU A 117 -5.52 15.68 3.08
C LEU A 117 -5.86 16.75 2.05
N SER A 118 -6.79 16.47 1.12
CA SER A 118 -7.24 17.44 0.13
C SER A 118 -7.87 18.68 0.80
N ALA A 119 -8.71 18.49 1.82
CA ALA A 119 -9.31 19.61 2.56
C ALA A 119 -8.24 20.47 3.27
N PHE A 120 -7.23 19.85 3.84
CA PHE A 120 -6.10 20.57 4.46
C PHE A 120 -5.33 21.39 3.43
N TYR A 121 -4.92 20.79 2.31
CA TYR A 121 -4.16 21.52 1.29
C TYR A 121 -4.96 22.68 0.70
N VAL A 122 -6.26 22.50 0.41
CA VAL A 122 -7.12 23.59 -0.05
C VAL A 122 -7.21 24.72 0.97
N LYS A 123 -7.35 24.40 2.27
CA LYS A 123 -7.32 25.38 3.36
C LYS A 123 -6.01 26.18 3.39
N GLU A 124 -4.89 25.55 3.08
CA GLU A 124 -3.56 26.19 3.01
C GLU A 124 -3.31 26.93 1.68
N GLY A 125 -4.32 27.07 0.83
CA GLY A 125 -4.24 27.78 -0.45
C GLY A 125 -3.61 26.98 -1.58
N VAL A 126 -3.41 25.67 -1.38
CA VAL A 126 -2.93 24.75 -2.41
C VAL A 126 -4.14 24.15 -3.14
N PRO A 127 -4.26 24.28 -4.47
CA PRO A 127 -5.42 23.80 -5.22
C PRO A 127 -5.38 22.27 -5.44
N ALA A 128 -5.22 21.53 -4.34
CA ALA A 128 -5.07 20.07 -4.30
C ALA A 128 -6.35 19.41 -3.75
N ASP A 129 -7.48 19.75 -4.35
CA ASP A 129 -8.78 19.19 -3.99
C ASP A 129 -8.94 17.70 -4.35
N ARG A 130 -10.12 17.16 -4.15
CA ARG A 130 -10.43 15.76 -4.43
C ARG A 130 -10.34 15.43 -5.93
N GLU A 131 -10.73 16.34 -6.81
CA GLU A 131 -10.69 16.15 -8.26
C GLU A 131 -9.24 16.10 -8.75
N PHE A 132 -8.43 17.04 -8.28
CA PHE A 132 -6.99 17.02 -8.53
C PHE A 132 -6.35 15.73 -8.03
N ARG A 133 -6.70 15.27 -6.81
CA ARG A 133 -6.19 14.00 -6.26
C ARG A 133 -6.59 12.81 -7.13
N GLN A 134 -7.82 12.76 -7.62
CA GLN A 134 -8.28 11.72 -8.54
C GLN A 134 -7.44 11.71 -9.82
N THR A 135 -7.20 12.87 -10.42
CA THR A 135 -6.36 13.01 -11.61
C THR A 135 -4.94 12.52 -11.33
N LEU A 136 -4.38 12.88 -10.18
CA LEU A 136 -3.03 12.46 -9.78
C LEU A 136 -2.95 10.93 -9.58
N LEU A 137 -3.95 10.30 -8.96
CA LEU A 137 -4.02 8.84 -8.84
C LEU A 137 -4.06 8.16 -10.22
N GLN A 138 -4.79 8.70 -11.18
CA GLN A 138 -4.89 8.17 -12.55
C GLN A 138 -3.56 8.23 -13.32
N MET A 139 -2.63 9.10 -12.94
CA MET A 139 -1.32 9.19 -13.58
C MET A 139 -0.41 7.99 -13.30
N TYR A 140 -0.62 7.28 -12.20
CA TYR A 140 0.27 6.18 -11.79
C TYR A 140 -0.44 4.89 -11.39
N ARG A 141 -1.76 4.90 -11.23
CA ARG A 141 -2.56 3.69 -10.91
C ARG A 141 -3.50 3.33 -12.05
N PRO A 142 -3.61 2.04 -12.41
CA PRO A 142 -4.60 1.58 -13.37
C PRO A 142 -6.02 1.94 -12.95
N ARG A 143 -6.85 2.27 -13.93
CA ARG A 143 -8.25 2.66 -13.70
C ARG A 143 -9.02 1.63 -12.86
N LYS A 144 -8.81 0.33 -13.13
CA LYS A 144 -9.45 -0.77 -12.38
C LYS A 144 -9.19 -0.72 -10.87
N CYS A 145 -7.99 -0.27 -10.44
CA CYS A 145 -7.65 -0.14 -9.03
C CYS A 145 -8.47 0.99 -8.38
N ILE A 146 -8.59 2.13 -9.07
CA ILE A 146 -9.36 3.28 -8.58
C ILE A 146 -10.85 2.95 -8.54
N GLU A 147 -11.38 2.25 -9.56
CA GLU A 147 -12.78 1.82 -9.60
C GLU A 147 -13.13 0.88 -8.44
N LYS A 148 -12.20 -0.01 -8.07
CA LYS A 148 -12.40 -0.98 -6.98
C LYS A 148 -12.18 -0.39 -5.59
N GLN A 149 -11.17 0.45 -5.42
CA GLN A 149 -10.72 0.94 -4.11
C GLN A 149 -11.19 2.36 -3.79
N GLY A 150 -11.69 3.09 -4.79
CA GLY A 150 -12.08 4.50 -4.65
C GLY A 150 -10.92 5.47 -4.81
N ILE A 151 -11.21 6.75 -4.56
CA ILE A 151 -10.22 7.84 -4.60
C ILE A 151 -9.50 7.86 -3.26
N THR A 152 -8.50 6.98 -3.11
CA THR A 152 -7.68 6.86 -1.91
C THR A 152 -6.78 8.07 -1.70
N HIS A 153 -6.03 8.10 -0.62
CA HIS A 153 -4.93 9.06 -0.47
C HIS A 153 -3.80 8.76 -1.48
N VAL A 154 -2.91 9.74 -1.61
CA VAL A 154 -1.68 9.67 -2.42
C VAL A 154 -0.49 9.63 -1.47
N GLN A 155 0.52 8.87 -1.81
CA GLN A 155 1.76 8.76 -1.04
C GLN A 155 2.46 10.13 -0.89
N ASN A 156 2.99 10.41 0.31
CA ASN A 156 3.59 11.72 0.64
C ASN A 156 4.72 12.15 -0.31
N GLY A 157 5.52 11.22 -0.81
CA GLY A 157 6.58 11.52 -1.78
C GLY A 157 6.04 12.01 -3.12
N ILE A 158 4.91 11.44 -3.57
CA ILE A 158 4.20 11.87 -4.79
C ILE A 158 3.58 13.26 -4.56
N TRP A 159 2.91 13.48 -3.42
CA TRP A 159 2.40 14.79 -3.05
C TRP A 159 3.50 15.83 -3.08
N ARG A 160 4.58 15.64 -2.32
CA ARG A 160 5.72 16.56 -2.27
C ARG A 160 6.25 16.91 -3.66
N LYS A 161 6.51 15.89 -4.49
CA LYS A 161 6.99 16.10 -5.86
C LYS A 161 6.01 16.93 -6.69
N THR A 162 4.72 16.62 -6.58
CA THR A 162 3.66 17.30 -7.33
C THR A 162 3.52 18.76 -6.91
N LEU A 163 3.52 19.03 -5.59
CA LEU A 163 3.42 20.40 -5.07
C LEU A 163 4.62 21.27 -5.50
N LEU A 164 5.83 20.68 -5.49
CA LEU A 164 7.04 21.35 -5.97
C LEU A 164 7.00 21.63 -7.48
N LEU A 165 6.61 20.64 -8.30
CA LEU A 165 6.56 20.80 -9.76
C LEU A 165 5.53 21.83 -10.22
N ASN A 166 4.43 21.98 -9.48
CA ASN A 166 3.42 22.99 -9.76
C ASN A 166 3.75 24.37 -9.15
N GLY A 167 4.86 24.50 -8.43
CA GLY A 167 5.25 25.76 -7.79
C GLY A 167 4.36 26.16 -6.61
N TRP A 168 3.53 25.25 -6.09
CA TRP A 168 2.65 25.48 -4.95
C TRP A 168 3.39 25.50 -3.62
N ILE A 169 4.56 24.88 -3.57
CA ILE A 169 5.57 25.01 -2.52
C ILE A 169 6.93 25.26 -3.16
N LYS A 170 7.84 25.92 -2.43
CA LYS A 170 9.14 26.34 -2.95
C LYS A 170 10.27 25.39 -2.61
N SER A 171 10.10 24.55 -1.60
CA SER A 171 11.16 23.66 -1.11
C SER A 171 10.60 22.42 -0.37
N GLN A 172 11.48 21.44 -0.16
CA GLN A 172 11.18 20.31 0.72
C GLN A 172 10.90 20.75 2.16
N ASP A 173 11.59 21.77 2.67
CA ASP A 173 11.37 22.28 4.03
C ASP A 173 9.98 22.90 4.18
N GLU A 174 9.46 23.52 3.13
CA GLU A 174 8.08 24.01 3.12
C GLU A 174 7.07 22.87 3.19
N PHE A 175 7.30 21.76 2.47
CA PHE A 175 6.48 20.56 2.59
C PHE A 175 6.52 20.00 4.03
N ILE A 176 7.70 19.88 4.63
CA ILE A 176 7.85 19.41 6.01
C ILE A 176 7.08 20.31 7.00
N ARG A 177 7.12 21.64 6.82
CA ARG A 177 6.35 22.57 7.65
C ARG A 177 4.85 22.40 7.47
N LEU A 178 4.36 22.19 6.23
CA LEU A 178 2.95 21.89 5.96
C LEU A 178 2.51 20.61 6.65
N GLU A 179 3.29 19.52 6.54
CA GLU A 179 2.97 18.26 7.19
C GLU A 179 2.99 18.37 8.72
N LYS A 180 3.94 19.12 9.29
CA LYS A 180 3.94 19.43 10.72
C LYS A 180 2.69 20.19 11.13
N LYS A 181 2.33 21.26 10.41
CA LYS A 181 1.12 22.05 10.65
C LYS A 181 -0.14 21.19 10.58
N ARG A 182 -0.23 20.33 9.55
CA ARG A 182 -1.31 19.35 9.39
C ARG A 182 -1.48 18.48 10.64
N TRP A 183 -0.37 17.97 11.14
CA TRP A 183 -0.36 17.13 12.34
C TRP A 183 -0.77 17.90 13.59
N ASP A 184 -0.20 19.10 13.80
CA ASP A 184 -0.48 19.96 14.97
C ASP A 184 -1.94 20.45 15.01
N GLU A 185 -2.57 20.65 13.84
CA GLU A 185 -3.98 21.03 13.70
C GLU A 185 -4.96 19.84 13.77
N GLY A 186 -4.45 18.62 13.99
CA GLY A 186 -5.29 17.43 14.18
C GLY A 186 -5.84 16.80 12.91
N TYR A 187 -5.33 17.17 11.72
CA TYR A 187 -5.66 16.49 10.46
C TYR A 187 -5.00 15.12 10.40
N ARG A 188 -5.59 14.17 11.11
CA ARG A 188 -5.14 12.78 11.21
C ARG A 188 -6.32 11.85 11.49
N ILE A 189 -6.29 10.67 10.90
CA ILE A 189 -7.27 9.60 11.15
C ILE A 189 -6.47 8.39 11.62
N PRO A 190 -6.74 7.83 12.81
CA PRO A 190 -6.02 6.65 13.30
C PRO A 190 -6.35 5.43 12.43
N TYR A 191 -5.40 4.52 12.34
CA TYR A 191 -5.63 3.19 11.78
C TYR A 191 -6.51 2.34 12.71
N PRO A 192 -7.11 1.26 12.20
CA PRO A 192 -7.78 0.27 13.06
C PRO A 192 -6.86 -0.25 14.17
N GLU A 193 -7.45 -0.53 15.33
CA GLU A 193 -6.72 -1.04 16.49
C GLU A 193 -6.22 -2.48 16.25
N ALA A 194 -5.02 -2.77 16.77
CA ALA A 194 -4.36 -4.08 16.64
C ALA A 194 -5.24 -5.21 17.22
N GLU A 195 -5.95 -4.94 18.31
CA GLU A 195 -6.86 -5.87 18.97
C GLU A 195 -8.03 -6.31 18.07
N GLY A 196 -8.42 -5.49 17.10
CA GLY A 196 -9.47 -5.80 16.12
C GLY A 196 -8.97 -6.55 14.89
N VAL A 197 -7.66 -6.62 14.67
CA VAL A 197 -7.04 -7.20 13.47
C VAL A 197 -6.27 -8.48 13.78
N LEU A 198 -5.33 -8.43 14.73
CA LEU A 198 -4.42 -9.54 15.03
C LEU A 198 -5.11 -10.86 15.41
N PRO A 199 -6.14 -10.88 16.30
CA PRO A 199 -6.82 -12.12 16.65
C PRO A 199 -7.52 -12.76 15.44
N LEU A 200 -8.08 -11.94 14.54
CA LEU A 200 -8.73 -12.42 13.33
C LEU A 200 -7.71 -13.08 12.40
N ILE A 201 -6.59 -12.42 12.09
CA ILE A 201 -5.54 -12.98 11.23
C ILE A 201 -5.06 -14.33 11.78
N ARG A 202 -4.81 -14.42 13.09
CA ARG A 202 -4.40 -15.68 13.73
C ARG A 202 -5.48 -16.76 13.67
N LYS A 203 -6.74 -16.42 13.91
CA LYS A 203 -7.89 -17.34 13.78
C LYS A 203 -7.98 -17.92 12.38
N LEU A 204 -7.66 -17.12 11.36
CA LEU A 204 -7.69 -17.53 9.96
C LEU A 204 -6.44 -18.30 9.50
N GLY A 205 -5.50 -18.61 10.41
CA GLY A 205 -4.28 -19.35 10.11
C GLY A 205 -3.16 -18.51 9.50
N GLY A 206 -3.31 -17.19 9.51
CA GLY A 206 -2.28 -16.25 9.06
C GLY A 206 -1.09 -16.19 10.01
N VAL A 207 0.08 -15.87 9.45
CA VAL A 207 1.33 -15.62 10.17
C VAL A 207 1.65 -14.14 10.04
N VAL A 208 2.02 -13.49 11.14
CA VAL A 208 2.23 -12.05 11.20
C VAL A 208 3.67 -11.72 11.56
N PHE A 209 4.26 -10.79 10.82
CA PHE A 209 5.57 -10.19 11.08
C PHE A 209 5.44 -8.68 11.19
N ILE A 210 6.28 -8.04 12.00
CA ILE A 210 6.44 -6.59 11.99
C ILE A 210 7.24 -6.23 10.73
N ALA A 211 6.72 -5.32 9.93
CA ALA A 211 7.43 -4.75 8.79
C ALA A 211 8.39 -3.65 9.29
N HIS A 212 9.52 -3.48 8.61
CA HIS A 212 10.49 -2.39 8.85
C HIS A 212 10.86 -2.19 10.34
N PRO A 213 11.26 -3.25 11.07
CA PRO A 213 11.53 -3.18 12.50
C PRO A 213 12.71 -2.25 12.84
#